data_cb2b123c195bfea91b2b53de332291ef
#
_entry.id   cb2b123c195bfea91b2b53de332291ef
#
_cell.length_a   1.000
_cell.length_b   1.000
_cell.length_c   1.000
_cell.angle_alpha   90.00
_cell.angle_beta   90.00
_cell.angle_gamma   90.00
#
_symmetry.space_group_name_H-M   'P 1'
#
loop_
_entity.id
_entity.type
_entity.pdbx_description
1 polymer ?
#
loop_
_entity_poly.entity_id
_entity_poly.type
_entity_poly.pdbx_seq_one_letter_code
_entity_poly.pdbx_strand_id
1 'polypeptide(L)'
;EYAAVRHILNNCSGVILEKVLRLFEAEIGEERCRSLCTLIYYPHEKLSAMRDAGEYTHDRLKSALTMLRTLAETLSSKYTRSYVRKQMPPKWSFVLDELLHMQRDEYSNQVRYHDAILESIISTGAADDVITALSDIIKRLAVDKLHIVGDIFDRGPEPARLLDALMEHPNIDIQWGNHDIPVSYTHLTLPTT
;
A
#
# COMPACT_ATOMS: atom_id res chain seq x y z
N GLU A 1 -12.65 6.17 -15.10
CA GLU A 1 -13.66 5.72 -14.11
C GLU A 1 -13.06 4.77 -13.08
N TYR A 2 -12.40 3.69 -13.47
CA TYR A 2 -11.60 2.83 -12.58
C TYR A 2 -10.50 3.64 -11.85
N ALA A 3 -9.91 4.62 -12.53
CA ALA A 3 -8.95 5.55 -11.92
C ALA A 3 -9.59 6.42 -10.82
N ALA A 4 -10.86 6.82 -10.96
CA ALA A 4 -11.57 7.60 -9.93
C ALA A 4 -11.89 6.76 -8.69
N VAL A 5 -12.37 5.52 -8.86
CA VAL A 5 -12.61 4.57 -7.75
C VAL A 5 -11.30 4.22 -7.06
N ARG A 6 -10.26 3.90 -7.81
CA ARG A 6 -8.90 3.68 -7.31
C ARG A 6 -8.35 4.92 -6.61
N HIS A 7 -8.68 6.11 -7.10
CA HIS A 7 -8.33 7.38 -6.48
C HIS A 7 -9.09 7.60 -5.17
N ILE A 8 -10.35 7.22 -5.06
CA ILE A 8 -11.12 7.28 -3.80
C ILE A 8 -10.57 6.28 -2.79
N LEU A 9 -10.30 5.05 -3.18
CA LEU A 9 -9.67 4.04 -2.33
C LEU A 9 -8.23 4.45 -1.93
N ASN A 10 -7.54 5.19 -2.79
CA ASN A 10 -6.21 5.72 -2.53
C ASN A 10 -6.24 7.08 -1.80
N ASN A 11 -7.34 7.82 -1.81
CA ASN A 11 -7.49 9.08 -1.07
C ASN A 11 -7.84 8.92 0.42
N CYS A 12 -8.00 7.70 0.89
CA CYS A 12 -7.69 7.39 2.30
C CYS A 12 -6.19 7.72 2.62
N SER A 13 -5.51 8.34 1.70
CA SER A 13 -4.10 8.66 1.54
C SER A 13 -3.59 9.78 2.44
N GLY A 14 -4.46 10.58 3.00
CA GLY A 14 -4.05 11.57 4.00
C GLY A 14 -3.26 10.92 5.14
N VAL A 15 -3.63 9.70 5.54
CA VAL A 15 -2.96 8.98 6.62
C VAL A 15 -1.54 8.58 6.24
N ILE A 16 -1.31 8.07 5.02
CA ILE A 16 0.05 7.69 4.58
C ILE A 16 0.90 8.93 4.33
N LEU A 17 0.36 9.96 3.67
CA LEU A 17 1.08 11.20 3.44
C LEU A 17 1.51 11.87 4.76
N GLU A 18 0.62 11.95 5.75
CA GLU A 18 0.96 12.47 7.07
C GLU A 18 2.10 11.70 7.72
N LYS A 19 2.09 10.36 7.65
CA LYS A 19 3.17 9.52 8.17
C LYS A 19 4.48 9.72 7.43
N VAL A 20 4.44 9.82 6.11
CA VAL A 20 5.62 10.05 5.26
C VAL A 20 6.22 11.43 5.56
N LEU A 21 5.41 12.47 5.61
CA LEU A 21 5.86 13.82 5.98
C LEU A 21 6.51 13.81 7.37
N ARG A 22 5.83 13.24 8.36
CA ARG A 22 6.35 13.17 9.73
C ARG A 22 7.70 12.49 9.85
N LEU A 23 7.97 11.47 9.01
CA LEU A 23 9.22 10.69 9.08
C LEU A 23 10.35 11.31 8.27
N PHE A 24 10.04 11.90 7.12
CA PHE A 24 11.05 12.18 6.10
C PHE A 24 11.09 13.64 5.63
N GLU A 25 10.11 14.50 5.95
CA GLU A 25 10.05 15.87 5.42
C GLU A 25 11.31 16.67 5.73
N ALA A 26 11.85 16.53 6.94
CA ALA A 26 13.07 17.23 7.34
C ALA A 26 14.31 16.81 6.54
N GLU A 27 14.34 15.58 6.02
CA GLU A 27 15.50 15.03 5.30
C GLU A 27 15.40 15.23 3.79
N ILE A 28 14.20 15.02 3.22
CA ILE A 28 14.02 15.00 1.76
C ILE A 28 13.11 16.09 1.21
N GLY A 29 12.41 16.83 2.06
CA GLY A 29 11.46 17.86 1.70
C GLY A 29 10.10 17.33 1.24
N GLU A 30 9.09 18.20 1.27
CA GLU A 30 7.68 17.85 1.00
C GLU A 30 7.46 17.25 -0.39
N GLU A 31 8.09 17.80 -1.43
CA GLU A 31 7.92 17.34 -2.82
C GLU A 31 8.35 15.86 -2.98
N ARG A 32 9.48 15.49 -2.39
CA ARG A 32 9.95 14.09 -2.42
C ARG A 32 9.07 13.18 -1.58
N CYS A 33 8.53 13.67 -0.47
CA CYS A 33 7.53 12.94 0.32
C CYS A 33 6.26 12.65 -0.50
N ARG A 34 5.77 13.61 -1.27
CA ARG A 34 4.64 13.42 -2.20
C ARG A 34 4.98 12.44 -3.31
N SER A 35 6.21 12.51 -3.85
CA SER A 35 6.70 11.54 -4.85
C SER A 35 6.78 10.12 -4.27
N LEU A 36 7.21 9.95 -3.01
CA LEU A 36 7.22 8.66 -2.32
C LEU A 36 5.79 8.12 -2.12
N CYS A 37 4.83 8.98 -1.78
CA CYS A 37 3.42 8.59 -1.71
C CYS A 37 2.90 8.14 -3.08
N THR A 38 3.27 8.80 -4.16
CA THR A 38 2.92 8.36 -5.52
C THR A 38 3.50 6.97 -5.81
N LEU A 39 4.72 6.68 -5.38
CA LEU A 39 5.34 5.36 -5.52
C LEU A 39 4.56 4.29 -4.72
N ILE A 40 4.09 4.61 -3.51
CA ILE A 40 3.31 3.69 -2.67
C ILE A 40 1.96 3.35 -3.32
N TYR A 41 1.27 4.35 -3.88
CA TYR A 41 -0.06 4.14 -4.45
C TYR A 41 -0.04 3.56 -5.87
N TYR A 42 0.95 3.96 -6.68
CA TYR A 42 1.08 3.64 -8.09
C TYR A 42 2.51 3.15 -8.40
N PRO A 43 2.96 2.02 -7.80
CA PRO A 43 4.34 1.58 -7.93
C PRO A 43 4.73 1.30 -9.39
N HIS A 44 3.89 0.62 -10.16
CA HIS A 44 4.20 0.27 -11.55
C HIS A 44 4.32 1.49 -12.44
N GLU A 45 3.37 2.42 -12.34
CA GLU A 45 3.34 3.66 -13.12
C GLU A 45 4.53 4.56 -12.76
N LYS A 46 4.83 4.69 -11.46
CA LYS A 46 5.95 5.52 -11.01
C LYS A 46 7.30 4.95 -11.40
N LEU A 47 7.49 3.63 -11.27
CA LEU A 47 8.74 2.97 -11.69
C LEU A 47 8.93 3.03 -13.20
N SER A 48 7.85 2.91 -14.01
CA SER A 48 7.92 3.13 -15.46
C SER A 48 8.33 4.56 -15.78
N ALA A 49 7.70 5.55 -15.17
CA ALA A 49 8.05 6.96 -15.37
C ALA A 49 9.51 7.26 -14.96
N MET A 50 10.02 6.63 -13.89
CA MET A 50 11.44 6.76 -13.51
C MET A 50 12.38 6.17 -14.54
N ARG A 51 12.02 5.06 -15.22
CA ARG A 51 12.81 4.51 -16.33
C ARG A 51 12.84 5.44 -17.52
N ASP A 52 11.67 5.96 -17.91
CA ASP A 52 11.54 6.89 -19.05
C ASP A 52 12.30 8.20 -18.82
N ALA A 53 12.36 8.67 -17.57
CA ALA A 53 13.11 9.85 -17.17
C ALA A 53 14.63 9.60 -16.94
N GLY A 54 15.12 8.36 -17.05
CA GLY A 54 16.50 8.01 -16.73
C GLY A 54 16.84 8.09 -15.22
N GLU A 55 15.83 8.15 -14.37
CA GLU A 55 15.96 8.24 -12.90
C GLU A 55 15.96 6.86 -12.22
N TYR A 56 15.80 5.78 -12.97
CA TYR A 56 15.83 4.41 -12.46
C TYR A 56 17.28 3.97 -12.21
N THR A 57 17.89 4.56 -11.19
CA THR A 57 19.29 4.32 -10.83
C THR A 57 19.38 3.51 -9.54
N HIS A 58 20.51 2.83 -9.33
CA HIS A 58 20.80 2.05 -8.14
C HIS A 58 20.56 2.86 -6.86
N ASP A 59 21.10 4.09 -6.77
CA ASP A 59 20.99 4.93 -5.58
C ASP A 59 19.55 5.37 -5.31
N ARG A 60 18.78 5.67 -6.36
CA ARG A 60 17.36 6.02 -6.25
C ARG A 60 16.53 4.84 -5.75
N LEU A 61 16.77 3.64 -6.27
CA LEU A 61 16.10 2.42 -5.82
C LEU A 61 16.45 2.08 -4.38
N LYS A 62 17.74 2.17 -4.01
CA LYS A 62 18.19 1.94 -2.64
C LYS A 62 17.55 2.92 -1.66
N SER A 63 17.51 4.20 -2.01
CA SER A 63 16.85 5.23 -1.22
C SER A 63 15.35 4.95 -1.06
N ALA A 64 14.65 4.62 -2.13
CA ALA A 64 13.23 4.29 -2.10
C ALA A 64 12.96 3.06 -1.22
N LEU A 65 13.68 1.98 -1.41
CA LEU A 65 13.55 0.76 -0.60
C LEU A 65 13.81 1.01 0.88
N THR A 66 14.83 1.82 1.21
CA THR A 66 15.14 2.18 2.61
C THR A 66 13.99 2.96 3.25
N MET A 67 13.44 3.96 2.56
CA MET A 67 12.32 4.76 3.05
C MET A 67 11.04 3.91 3.20
N LEU A 68 10.73 3.07 2.21
CA LEU A 68 9.57 2.16 2.27
C LEU A 68 9.71 1.17 3.42
N ARG A 69 10.89 0.60 3.64
CA ARG A 69 11.18 -0.27 4.78
C ARG A 69 10.92 0.45 6.11
N THR A 70 11.49 1.63 6.30
CA THR A 70 11.34 2.42 7.53
C THR A 70 9.88 2.77 7.80
N LEU A 71 9.13 3.15 6.77
CA LEU A 71 7.70 3.42 6.90
C LEU A 71 6.91 2.15 7.26
N ALA A 72 7.18 1.03 6.59
CA ALA A 72 6.55 -0.25 6.87
C ALA A 72 6.88 -0.75 8.29
N GLU A 73 8.11 -0.62 8.75
CA GLU A 73 8.54 -0.92 10.13
C GLU A 73 7.77 -0.07 11.14
N THR A 74 7.66 1.23 10.90
CA THR A 74 6.90 2.15 11.76
C THR A 74 5.42 1.78 11.84
N LEU A 75 4.80 1.46 10.70
CA LEU A 75 3.39 1.05 10.66
C LEU A 75 3.17 -0.33 11.27
N SER A 76 4.11 -1.25 11.12
CA SER A 76 4.03 -2.60 11.68
C SER A 76 4.15 -2.63 13.20
N SER A 77 4.77 -1.62 13.81
CA SER A 77 5.03 -1.57 15.26
C SER A 77 3.78 -1.64 16.14
N LYS A 78 2.62 -1.26 15.60
CA LYS A 78 1.31 -1.31 16.30
C LYS A 78 0.63 -2.69 16.21
N TYR A 79 1.18 -3.62 15.43
CA TYR A 79 0.61 -4.95 15.21
C TYR A 79 1.51 -6.05 15.73
N THR A 80 0.94 -7.24 15.92
CA THR A 80 1.73 -8.44 16.20
C THR A 80 2.46 -8.91 14.92
N ARG A 81 3.65 -9.49 15.08
CA ARG A 81 4.42 -10.06 13.96
C ARG A 81 3.59 -11.06 13.14
N SER A 82 2.78 -11.87 13.81
CA SER A 82 1.89 -12.85 13.14
C SER A 82 0.86 -12.18 12.26
N TYR A 83 0.29 -11.04 12.69
CA TYR A 83 -0.65 -10.27 11.88
C TYR A 83 0.04 -9.67 10.66
N VAL A 84 1.18 -9.00 10.84
CA VAL A 84 1.96 -8.40 9.75
C VAL A 84 2.34 -9.45 8.71
N ARG A 85 2.81 -10.61 9.16
CA ARG A 85 3.22 -11.72 8.27
C ARG A 85 2.06 -12.24 7.39
N LYS A 86 0.83 -12.25 7.90
CA LYS A 86 -0.36 -12.63 7.12
C LYS A 86 -0.70 -11.64 6.01
N GLN A 87 -0.26 -10.37 6.13
CA GLN A 87 -0.48 -9.34 5.12
C GLN A 87 0.58 -9.36 4.02
N MET A 88 1.67 -10.11 4.22
CA MET A 88 2.77 -10.18 3.25
C MET A 88 2.42 -11.08 2.08
N PRO A 89 2.80 -10.70 0.83
CA PRO A 89 2.64 -11.58 -0.31
C PRO A 89 3.52 -12.83 -0.13
N PRO A 90 3.01 -14.05 -0.40
CA PRO A 90 3.72 -15.31 -0.12
C PRO A 90 5.13 -15.37 -0.73
N LYS A 91 5.29 -14.86 -1.96
CA LYS A 91 6.58 -14.84 -2.68
C LYS A 91 7.69 -14.12 -1.91
N TRP A 92 7.34 -13.03 -1.21
CA TRP A 92 8.30 -12.16 -0.54
C TRP A 92 8.22 -12.19 0.99
N SER A 93 7.35 -13.03 1.55
CA SER A 93 7.06 -13.03 3.00
C SER A 93 8.29 -13.23 3.87
N PHE A 94 9.24 -14.10 3.46
CA PHE A 94 10.47 -14.33 4.21
C PHE A 94 11.39 -13.09 4.21
N VAL A 95 11.66 -12.54 3.03
CA VAL A 95 12.53 -11.37 2.89
C VAL A 95 11.95 -10.14 3.61
N LEU A 96 10.65 -9.93 3.49
CA LEU A 96 9.95 -8.82 4.14
C LEU A 96 9.88 -8.99 5.66
N ASP A 97 9.69 -10.21 6.15
CA ASP A 97 9.72 -10.49 7.58
C ASP A 97 11.10 -10.22 8.18
N GLU A 98 12.17 -10.59 7.47
CA GLU A 98 13.55 -10.26 7.86
C GLU A 98 13.80 -8.74 7.86
N LEU A 99 13.34 -8.03 6.83
CA LEU A 99 13.53 -6.58 6.71
C LEU A 99 12.78 -5.78 7.79
N LEU A 100 11.62 -6.28 8.26
CA LEU A 100 10.74 -5.54 9.18
C LEU A 100 10.90 -5.93 10.66
N HIS A 101 11.42 -7.11 11.00
CA HIS A 101 11.34 -7.64 12.35
C HIS A 101 12.68 -8.08 12.96
N MET A 102 13.80 -7.72 12.38
CA MET A 102 15.08 -8.06 13.00
C MET A 102 15.29 -7.39 14.36
N GLN A 103 15.81 -8.17 15.31
CA GLN A 103 16.08 -7.70 16.67
C GLN A 103 17.21 -6.68 16.71
N ARG A 104 17.07 -5.65 17.56
CA ARG A 104 17.95 -4.47 17.64
C ARG A 104 19.26 -4.69 18.41
N ASP A 105 19.74 -5.93 18.58
CA ASP A 105 20.76 -6.22 19.59
C ASP A 105 22.21 -5.89 19.23
N GLU A 106 22.57 -5.57 17.97
CA GLU A 106 23.93 -5.08 17.62
C GLU A 106 23.92 -4.09 16.46
N TYR A 107 23.90 -2.82 16.77
CA TYR A 107 23.69 -1.70 15.85
C TYR A 107 24.57 -1.69 14.58
N SER A 108 25.80 -2.15 14.63
CA SER A 108 26.73 -2.07 13.49
C SER A 108 26.58 -3.22 12.48
N ASN A 109 26.28 -4.42 12.93
CA ASN A 109 26.16 -5.59 12.07
C ASN A 109 24.81 -5.66 11.37
N GLN A 110 23.75 -5.13 11.99
CA GLN A 110 22.39 -5.12 11.46
C GLN A 110 22.22 -4.13 10.30
N VAL A 111 22.80 -2.93 10.41
CA VAL A 111 22.79 -1.95 9.32
C VAL A 111 23.45 -2.54 8.07
N ARG A 112 24.60 -3.22 8.24
CA ARG A 112 25.30 -3.90 7.14
C ARG A 112 24.50 -5.05 6.54
N TYR A 113 23.76 -5.79 7.37
CA TYR A 113 22.94 -6.91 6.89
C TYR A 113 21.74 -6.44 6.08
N HIS A 114 21.02 -5.41 6.56
CA HIS A 114 19.92 -4.81 5.80
C HIS A 114 20.42 -4.21 4.48
N ASP A 115 21.54 -3.50 4.51
CA ASP A 115 22.16 -2.96 3.30
C ASP A 115 22.51 -4.08 2.32
N ALA A 116 23.06 -5.21 2.79
CA ALA A 116 23.37 -6.35 1.95
C ALA A 116 22.11 -6.99 1.32
N ILE A 117 21.00 -7.06 2.06
CA ILE A 117 19.71 -7.53 1.50
C ILE A 117 19.22 -6.58 0.41
N LEU A 118 19.24 -5.26 0.67
CA LEU A 118 18.79 -4.27 -0.32
C LEU A 118 19.68 -4.30 -1.57
N GLU A 119 20.99 -4.40 -1.41
CA GLU A 119 21.92 -4.57 -2.54
C GLU A 119 21.63 -5.85 -3.35
N SER A 120 21.35 -6.95 -2.66
CA SER A 120 20.97 -8.21 -3.32
C SER A 120 19.66 -8.07 -4.11
N ILE A 121 18.64 -7.40 -3.55
CA ILE A 121 17.36 -7.14 -4.22
C ILE A 121 17.58 -6.33 -5.51
N ILE A 122 18.41 -5.29 -5.45
CA ILE A 122 18.67 -4.43 -6.61
C ILE A 122 19.50 -5.18 -7.65
N SER A 123 20.57 -5.87 -7.25
CA SER A 123 21.48 -6.57 -8.16
C SER A 123 20.80 -7.75 -8.86
N THR A 124 19.82 -8.38 -8.24
CA THR A 124 19.04 -9.47 -8.84
C THR A 124 17.89 -8.98 -9.72
N GLY A 125 17.66 -7.66 -9.83
CA GLY A 125 16.56 -7.08 -10.59
C GLY A 125 15.18 -7.25 -9.94
N ALA A 126 15.13 -7.60 -8.64
CA ALA A 126 13.88 -7.82 -7.91
C ALA A 126 13.32 -6.53 -7.27
N ALA A 127 13.94 -5.37 -7.51
CA ALA A 127 13.58 -4.12 -6.86
C ALA A 127 12.11 -3.73 -7.08
N ASP A 128 11.57 -3.87 -8.28
CA ASP A 128 10.18 -3.52 -8.59
C ASP A 128 9.18 -4.37 -7.81
N ASP A 129 9.41 -5.67 -7.77
CA ASP A 129 8.56 -6.61 -7.04
C ASP A 129 8.56 -6.30 -5.53
N VAL A 130 9.74 -6.01 -4.97
CA VAL A 130 9.87 -5.72 -3.53
C VAL A 130 9.30 -4.34 -3.19
N ILE A 131 9.49 -3.32 -4.03
CA ILE A 131 8.86 -2.01 -3.88
C ILE A 131 7.33 -2.15 -3.91
N THR A 132 6.80 -2.91 -4.85
CA THR A 132 5.35 -3.18 -4.93
C THR A 132 4.86 -3.90 -3.68
N ALA A 133 5.56 -4.94 -3.24
CA ALA A 133 5.20 -5.71 -2.05
C ALA A 133 5.24 -4.86 -0.77
N LEU A 134 6.26 -4.01 -0.59
CA LEU A 134 6.33 -3.05 0.53
C LEU A 134 5.20 -2.02 0.46
N SER A 135 4.90 -1.51 -0.72
CA SER A 135 3.80 -0.57 -0.94
C SER A 135 2.45 -1.16 -0.55
N ASP A 136 2.20 -2.43 -0.90
CA ASP A 136 0.98 -3.14 -0.53
C ASP A 136 0.86 -3.36 0.97
N ILE A 137 1.95 -3.74 1.64
CA ILE A 137 1.98 -3.86 3.11
C ILE A 137 1.72 -2.50 3.77
N ILE A 138 2.36 -1.44 3.31
CA ILE A 138 2.15 -0.08 3.84
C ILE A 138 0.67 0.32 3.74
N LYS A 139 0.04 0.12 2.57
CA LYS A 139 -1.39 0.42 2.37
C LYS A 139 -2.28 -0.37 3.33
N ARG A 140 -2.01 -1.67 3.51
CA ARG A 140 -2.78 -2.56 4.39
C ARG A 140 -2.59 -2.25 5.89
N LEU A 141 -1.40 -1.83 6.30
CA LEU A 141 -1.09 -1.50 7.69
C LEU A 141 -1.43 -0.07 8.06
N ALA A 142 -1.56 0.84 7.08
CA ALA A 142 -1.90 2.23 7.33
C ALA A 142 -3.35 2.43 7.77
N VAL A 143 -4.27 1.60 7.26
CA VAL A 143 -5.71 1.66 7.52
C VAL A 143 -6.14 0.39 8.24
N ASP A 144 -6.56 0.53 9.51
CA ASP A 144 -6.98 -0.61 10.32
C ASP A 144 -8.35 -1.15 9.89
N LYS A 145 -9.27 -0.25 9.54
CA LYS A 145 -10.62 -0.57 9.09
C LYS A 145 -11.12 0.47 8.11
N LEU A 146 -11.63 0.03 6.99
CA LEU A 146 -12.32 0.87 6.01
C LEU A 146 -13.82 0.79 6.27
N HIS A 147 -14.45 1.93 6.57
CA HIS A 147 -15.89 2.02 6.78
C HIS A 147 -16.53 2.79 5.63
N ILE A 148 -17.41 2.12 4.89
CA ILE A 148 -18.16 2.70 3.78
C ILE A 148 -19.56 3.07 4.29
N VAL A 149 -19.92 4.33 4.15
CA VAL A 149 -21.20 4.89 4.67
C VAL A 149 -22.40 4.69 3.75
N GLY A 150 -22.23 3.89 2.71
CA GLY A 150 -23.31 3.56 1.76
C GLY A 150 -23.29 4.39 0.47
N ASP A 151 -24.42 4.34 -0.26
CA ASP A 151 -24.64 4.97 -1.56
C ASP A 151 -23.68 4.49 -2.65
N ILE A 152 -23.28 3.21 -2.57
CA ILE A 152 -22.39 2.57 -3.56
C ILE A 152 -23.05 2.54 -4.95
N PHE A 153 -24.39 2.42 -4.99
CA PHE A 153 -25.18 2.32 -6.21
C PHE A 153 -25.77 3.66 -6.66
N ASP A 154 -25.40 4.79 -6.02
CA ASP A 154 -25.90 6.11 -6.43
C ASP A 154 -25.10 6.67 -7.61
N ARG A 155 -25.70 6.62 -8.80
CA ARG A 155 -25.24 7.28 -10.05
C ARG A 155 -23.80 6.99 -10.48
N GLY A 156 -23.06 6.15 -9.74
CA GLY A 156 -21.71 5.75 -10.09
C GLY A 156 -21.69 4.77 -11.25
N PRO A 157 -20.75 4.90 -12.20
CA PRO A 157 -20.50 3.85 -13.17
C PRO A 157 -19.82 2.66 -12.47
N GLU A 158 -20.17 1.44 -12.86
CA GLU A 158 -19.53 0.19 -12.44
C GLU A 158 -19.53 -0.09 -10.90
N PRO A 159 -20.68 -0.03 -10.20
CA PRO A 159 -20.74 -0.32 -8.77
C PRO A 159 -20.28 -1.75 -8.43
N ALA A 160 -20.45 -2.71 -9.33
CA ALA A 160 -19.98 -4.08 -9.15
C ALA A 160 -18.44 -4.14 -9.03
N ARG A 161 -17.73 -3.42 -9.88
CA ARG A 161 -16.24 -3.34 -9.77
C ARG A 161 -15.77 -2.64 -8.50
N LEU A 162 -16.55 -1.67 -8.01
CA LEU A 162 -16.28 -1.05 -6.72
C LEU A 162 -16.41 -2.07 -5.61
N LEU A 163 -17.49 -2.86 -5.59
CA LEU A 163 -17.71 -3.92 -4.61
C LEU A 163 -16.59 -4.97 -4.66
N ASP A 164 -16.20 -5.43 -5.86
CA ASP A 164 -15.09 -6.37 -6.01
C ASP A 164 -13.80 -5.82 -5.38
N ALA A 165 -13.46 -4.56 -5.67
CA ALA A 165 -12.29 -3.90 -5.09
C ALA A 165 -12.39 -3.73 -3.55
N LEU A 166 -13.59 -3.46 -3.03
CA LEU A 166 -13.83 -3.37 -1.60
C LEU A 166 -13.72 -4.74 -0.92
N MET A 167 -14.19 -5.81 -1.55
CA MET A 167 -14.09 -7.18 -1.03
C MET A 167 -12.63 -7.66 -0.92
N GLU A 168 -11.72 -7.12 -1.72
CA GLU A 168 -10.28 -7.40 -1.58
C GLU A 168 -9.63 -6.71 -0.37
N HIS A 169 -10.33 -5.73 0.24
CA HIS A 169 -9.79 -5.03 1.41
C HIS A 169 -9.90 -5.93 2.66
N PRO A 170 -8.81 -6.11 3.43
CA PRO A 170 -8.75 -7.12 4.50
C PRO A 170 -9.67 -6.84 5.70
N ASN A 171 -10.09 -5.61 5.89
CA ASN A 171 -10.92 -5.22 7.04
C ASN A 171 -11.88 -4.10 6.64
N ILE A 172 -13.03 -4.48 6.11
CA ILE A 172 -14.05 -3.56 5.60
C ILE A 172 -15.37 -3.72 6.38
N ASP A 173 -16.06 -2.61 6.50
CA ASP A 173 -17.42 -2.54 7.03
C ASP A 173 -18.25 -1.63 6.11
N ILE A 174 -19.39 -2.13 5.65
CA ILE A 174 -20.24 -1.44 4.68
C ILE A 174 -21.61 -1.22 5.30
N GLN A 175 -22.04 0.03 5.37
CA GLN A 175 -23.42 0.40 5.67
C GLN A 175 -24.21 0.59 4.38
N TRP A 176 -25.50 0.34 4.46
CA TRP A 176 -26.43 0.62 3.36
C TRP A 176 -26.80 2.10 3.35
N GLY A 177 -26.60 2.75 2.20
CA GLY A 177 -27.14 4.06 1.95
C GLY A 177 -28.59 3.98 1.48
N ASN A 178 -29.28 5.12 1.44
CA ASN A 178 -30.67 5.18 1.00
C ASN A 178 -30.85 4.82 -0.49
N HIS A 179 -29.82 5.03 -1.31
CA HIS A 179 -29.80 4.65 -2.74
C HIS A 179 -29.48 3.17 -2.99
N ASP A 180 -28.87 2.50 -2.02
CA ASP A 180 -28.53 1.07 -2.12
C ASP A 180 -29.74 0.16 -1.91
N ILE A 181 -30.73 0.60 -1.11
CA ILE A 181 -31.93 -0.17 -0.74
C ILE A 181 -32.81 -0.47 -1.95
N PRO A 182 -33.17 0.48 -2.83
CA PRO A 182 -34.00 0.19 -4.02
C PRO A 182 -33.34 -0.80 -4.97
N VAL A 183 -32.01 -0.73 -5.14
CA VAL A 183 -31.26 -1.62 -6.03
C VAL A 183 -31.29 -3.05 -5.51
N SER A 184 -31.13 -3.26 -4.20
CA SER A 184 -31.23 -4.61 -3.61
C SER A 184 -32.62 -5.20 -3.76
N TYR A 185 -33.68 -4.39 -3.68
CA TYR A 185 -35.07 -4.83 -3.88
C TYR A 185 -35.33 -5.23 -5.34
N THR A 186 -34.83 -4.48 -6.31
CA THR A 186 -35.07 -4.76 -7.75
C THR A 186 -34.29 -5.96 -8.26
N HIS A 187 -33.14 -6.27 -7.66
CA HIS A 187 -32.31 -7.40 -8.06
C HIS A 187 -32.53 -8.68 -7.24
N LEU A 188 -33.10 -8.59 -6.04
CA LEU A 188 -33.42 -9.75 -5.19
C LEU A 188 -34.85 -10.27 -5.32
N THR A 189 -35.79 -9.53 -5.93
CA THR A 189 -37.09 -10.07 -6.29
C THR A 189 -36.94 -10.94 -7.52
N LEU A 190 -36.79 -12.26 -7.28
CA LEU A 190 -36.99 -13.26 -8.32
C LEU A 190 -38.38 -13.05 -8.93
N PRO A 191 -38.50 -13.11 -10.27
CA PRO A 191 -39.84 -13.09 -10.88
C PRO A 191 -40.62 -14.28 -10.34
N THR A 192 -41.62 -13.99 -9.52
CA THR A 192 -42.64 -15.00 -9.17
C THR A 192 -43.45 -15.27 -10.41
N THR A 193 -43.14 -16.37 -11.09
CA THR A 193 -44.00 -16.99 -12.09
C THR A 193 -45.14 -17.68 -11.43
#